data_e0b66b0301d9df13627faf0381f6344d
#
_entry.id   e0b66b0301d9df13627faf0381f6344d
#
_cell.length_a   1.000
_cell.length_b   1.000
_cell.length_c   1.000
_cell.angle_alpha   90.00
_cell.angle_beta   90.00
_cell.angle_gamma   90.00
#
_symmetry.space_group_name_H-M   'P 1'
#
loop_
_entity.id
_entity.type
_entity.pdbx_description
1 polymer ?
#
loop_
_entity_poly.entity_id
_entity_poly.type
_entity_poly.pdbx_seq_one_letter_code
_entity_poly.pdbx_strand_id
1 'polypeptide(L)'
;MKIYKAAIIGLGPSGLAVNKILYGDSSSEIIAFENEDINNRDNFFGFWLTDWMKPFENIVEKKWYKWTIGDKKIDITHTSSDKPYCVISFKKWKNYCLDTKNKLEIKNKKVIQYFSEKNYFKIITADNNEYYAEKIYDSRSTKEKKGELIQHFFGINITVADNTFNENKLTLMHFTEEKNLLHFIYILPFSHNKALVESTVFSKEIFKISWYREKIMDYLSLKKISTLEECSTEKGIIPMFFVKQKRQSSPNIFNIGIRGGACKPSTGYAFSFLIKQIQLLKKSKKDYVNTHKFLERKMDKIFINFLKNNNESGKSFI
;
A
#
# COMPACT_ATOMS: atom_id res chain seq x y z
N MET A 1 12.51 17.84 -30.02
CA MET A 1 11.89 16.75 -29.26
C MET A 1 12.61 16.64 -27.92
N LYS A 2 11.91 16.81 -26.79
CA LYS A 2 12.47 16.68 -25.43
C LYS A 2 12.40 15.21 -25.01
N ILE A 3 13.54 14.61 -24.62
CA ILE A 3 13.60 13.24 -24.09
C ILE A 3 13.94 13.32 -22.62
N TYR A 4 13.05 12.81 -21.76
CA TYR A 4 13.28 12.75 -20.32
C TYR A 4 14.15 11.53 -19.97
N LYS A 5 14.90 11.65 -18.86
CA LYS A 5 15.73 10.54 -18.36
C LYS A 5 14.88 9.34 -17.94
N ALA A 6 13.69 9.61 -17.41
CA ALA A 6 12.72 8.59 -17.06
C ALA A 6 11.30 9.13 -17.10
N ALA A 7 10.35 8.23 -17.36
CA ALA A 7 8.93 8.45 -17.18
C ALA A 7 8.40 7.56 -16.06
N ILE A 8 7.66 8.13 -15.13
CA ILE A 8 6.98 7.45 -14.03
C ILE A 8 5.49 7.43 -14.35
N ILE A 9 4.89 6.26 -14.49
CA ILE A 9 3.46 6.11 -14.76
C ILE A 9 2.76 5.66 -13.48
N GLY A 10 2.02 6.59 -12.88
CA GLY A 10 1.42 6.50 -11.56
C GLY A 10 2.32 7.08 -10.45
N LEU A 11 1.83 8.10 -9.74
CA LEU A 11 2.50 8.74 -8.60
C LEU A 11 1.91 8.28 -7.25
N GLY A 12 1.56 7.00 -7.16
CA GLY A 12 1.35 6.33 -5.88
C GLY A 12 2.68 6.16 -5.11
N PRO A 13 2.66 5.44 -3.97
CA PRO A 13 3.85 5.29 -3.12
C PRO A 13 5.09 4.79 -3.86
N SER A 14 4.93 3.89 -4.83
CA SER A 14 6.03 3.33 -5.62
C SER A 14 6.63 4.35 -6.60
N GLY A 15 5.78 5.09 -7.32
CA GLY A 15 6.25 6.11 -8.27
C GLY A 15 6.96 7.25 -7.55
N LEU A 16 6.44 7.70 -6.42
CA LEU A 16 7.08 8.67 -5.55
C LEU A 16 8.44 8.16 -5.05
N ALA A 17 8.52 6.88 -4.63
CA ALA A 17 9.78 6.25 -4.24
C ALA A 17 10.82 6.22 -5.36
N VAL A 18 10.41 5.98 -6.62
CA VAL A 18 11.32 6.07 -7.79
C VAL A 18 11.91 7.47 -7.89
N ASN A 19 11.09 8.51 -7.80
CA ASN A 19 11.56 9.89 -7.84
C ASN A 19 12.63 10.15 -6.78
N LYS A 20 12.34 9.82 -5.51
CA LYS A 20 13.26 10.08 -4.38
C LYS A 20 14.49 9.20 -4.39
N ILE A 21 14.30 7.88 -4.49
CA ILE A 21 15.38 6.91 -4.25
C ILE A 21 16.31 6.76 -5.46
N LEU A 22 15.76 6.77 -6.70
CA LEU A 22 16.59 6.57 -7.88
C LEU A 22 17.15 7.87 -8.45
N TYR A 23 16.42 8.97 -8.32
CA TYR A 23 16.74 10.22 -9.01
C TYR A 23 16.89 11.43 -8.10
N GLY A 24 16.56 11.32 -6.80
CA GLY A 24 16.47 12.46 -5.88
C GLY A 24 17.74 13.30 -5.76
N ASP A 25 18.91 12.69 -5.91
CA ASP A 25 20.21 13.35 -5.79
C ASP A 25 20.80 13.78 -7.16
N SER A 26 20.09 13.50 -8.26
CA SER A 26 20.55 13.81 -9.62
C SER A 26 19.95 15.13 -10.12
N SER A 27 20.58 15.75 -11.13
CA SER A 27 20.00 16.87 -11.88
C SER A 27 19.13 16.42 -13.07
N SER A 28 18.73 15.16 -13.10
CA SER A 28 17.99 14.57 -14.23
C SER A 28 16.62 15.22 -14.40
N GLU A 29 16.18 15.36 -15.64
CA GLU A 29 14.81 15.74 -15.97
C GLU A 29 13.95 14.50 -16.07
N ILE A 30 12.91 14.43 -15.23
CA ILE A 30 11.98 13.30 -15.08
C ILE A 30 10.58 13.78 -15.37
N ILE A 31 9.79 12.95 -16.06
CA ILE A 31 8.36 13.20 -16.23
C ILE A 31 7.54 12.16 -15.47
N ALA A 32 6.49 12.59 -14.81
CA ALA A 32 5.56 11.69 -14.14
C ALA A 32 4.13 11.93 -14.62
N PHE A 33 3.37 10.86 -14.72
CA PHE A 33 1.97 10.88 -15.14
C PHE A 33 1.10 10.33 -14.02
N GLU A 34 0.10 11.09 -13.63
CA GLU A 34 -0.94 10.65 -12.70
C GLU A 34 -2.32 11.03 -13.24
N ASN A 35 -3.27 10.11 -13.11
CA ASN A 35 -4.62 10.33 -13.65
C ASN A 35 -5.51 11.16 -12.70
N GLU A 36 -5.17 11.16 -11.43
CA GLU A 36 -5.89 11.88 -10.37
C GLU A 36 -4.97 12.92 -9.72
N ASP A 37 -5.56 13.95 -9.12
CA ASP A 37 -4.77 14.90 -8.34
C ASP A 37 -4.22 14.20 -7.09
N ILE A 38 -2.89 14.14 -7.01
CA ILE A 38 -2.18 13.56 -5.87
C ILE A 38 -2.39 14.33 -4.56
N ASN A 39 -2.92 15.54 -4.61
CA ASN A 39 -3.20 16.34 -3.42
C ASN A 39 -4.49 15.91 -2.71
N ASN A 40 -5.39 15.21 -3.40
CA ASN A 40 -6.67 14.76 -2.88
C ASN A 40 -6.59 13.38 -2.19
N ARG A 41 -5.39 12.84 -2.00
CA ARG A 41 -5.18 11.54 -1.33
C ARG A 41 -4.89 11.75 0.14
N ASP A 42 -5.74 11.18 0.98
CA ASP A 42 -5.65 11.25 2.45
C ASP A 42 -5.72 9.84 3.05
N ASN A 43 -4.78 8.98 2.66
CA ASN A 43 -4.68 7.63 3.15
C ASN A 43 -3.37 7.39 3.93
N PHE A 44 -3.42 6.39 4.79
CA PHE A 44 -2.29 5.99 5.63
C PHE A 44 -1.66 4.69 5.13
N PHE A 45 -0.37 4.54 5.37
CA PHE A 45 0.39 3.32 5.09
C PHE A 45 0.92 2.76 6.39
N GLY A 46 0.33 1.64 6.83
CA GLY A 46 0.80 0.88 7.97
C GLY A 46 1.92 -0.09 7.58
N PHE A 47 2.96 -0.21 8.43
CA PHE A 47 4.09 -1.11 8.19
C PHE A 47 4.90 -1.38 9.46
N TRP A 48 5.60 -2.52 9.47
CA TRP A 48 6.60 -2.81 10.49
C TRP A 48 7.91 -2.10 10.18
N LEU A 49 8.55 -1.47 11.20
CA LEU A 49 9.82 -0.79 11.04
C LEU A 49 10.95 -1.81 10.88
N THR A 50 11.11 -2.30 9.66
CA THR A 50 12.17 -3.21 9.24
C THR A 50 13.43 -2.44 8.86
N ASP A 51 14.58 -3.13 8.74
CA ASP A 51 15.87 -2.47 8.46
C ASP A 51 15.85 -1.60 7.20
N TRP A 52 15.17 -2.03 6.15
CA TRP A 52 15.06 -1.25 4.91
C TRP A 52 14.10 -0.06 5.03
N MET A 53 13.32 0.04 6.13
CA MET A 53 12.44 1.18 6.42
C MET A 53 13.05 2.19 7.38
N LYS A 54 14.12 1.83 8.11
CA LYS A 54 14.84 2.74 9.03
C LYS A 54 15.25 4.09 8.40
N PRO A 55 15.69 4.16 7.13
CA PRO A 55 16.01 5.45 6.51
C PRO A 55 14.84 6.44 6.42
N PHE A 56 13.61 5.97 6.62
CA PHE A 56 12.37 6.78 6.56
C PHE A 56 11.73 6.97 7.94
N GLU A 57 12.43 6.60 9.00
CA GLU A 57 11.92 6.64 10.37
C GLU A 57 11.55 8.06 10.84
N ASN A 58 12.26 9.06 10.34
CA ASN A 58 12.07 10.48 10.66
C ASN A 58 10.77 11.07 10.12
N ILE A 59 10.13 10.42 9.14
CA ILE A 59 8.85 10.86 8.56
C ILE A 59 7.66 10.02 9.03
N VAL A 60 7.87 9.08 9.95
CA VAL A 60 6.79 8.31 10.59
C VAL A 60 5.89 9.25 11.40
N GLU A 61 4.58 9.08 11.30
CA GLU A 61 3.63 9.88 12.08
C GLU A 61 3.42 9.34 13.48
N LYS A 62 3.26 8.03 13.58
CA LYS A 62 3.07 7.34 14.86
C LYS A 62 3.74 5.97 14.84
N LYS A 63 4.19 5.53 16.03
CA LYS A 63 4.79 4.22 16.29
C LYS A 63 4.04 3.57 17.45
N TRP A 64 3.75 2.28 17.32
CA TRP A 64 3.19 1.47 18.39
C TRP A 64 4.09 0.27 18.67
N TYR A 65 4.50 0.15 19.90
CA TYR A 65 5.29 -0.99 20.40
C TYR A 65 4.40 -2.09 20.97
N LYS A 66 3.08 -1.83 21.08
CA LYS A 66 2.08 -2.77 21.58
C LYS A 66 0.91 -2.84 20.61
N TRP A 67 0.44 -4.05 20.35
CA TRP A 67 -0.74 -4.28 19.53
C TRP A 67 -1.56 -5.45 20.04
N THR A 68 -2.84 -5.49 19.71
CA THR A 68 -3.74 -6.60 20.02
C THR A 68 -4.14 -7.35 18.77
N ILE A 69 -4.23 -8.67 18.90
CA ILE A 69 -4.90 -9.57 17.97
C ILE A 69 -5.88 -10.39 18.80
N GLY A 70 -7.13 -10.51 18.34
CA GLY A 70 -8.13 -11.27 19.09
C GLY A 70 -9.51 -11.21 18.46
N ASP A 71 -10.51 -11.51 19.28
CA ASP A 71 -11.92 -11.44 18.92
C ASP A 71 -12.75 -10.96 20.13
N LYS A 72 -14.07 -11.16 20.10
CA LYS A 72 -14.94 -10.77 21.24
C LYS A 72 -14.69 -11.56 22.53
N LYS A 73 -14.01 -12.72 22.46
CA LYS A 73 -13.76 -13.60 23.61
C LYS A 73 -12.37 -13.42 24.19
N ILE A 74 -11.37 -13.25 23.32
CA ILE A 74 -9.95 -13.22 23.71
C ILE A 74 -9.25 -12.12 22.94
N ASP A 75 -8.58 -11.21 23.66
CA ASP A 75 -7.66 -10.21 23.11
C ASP A 75 -6.24 -10.51 23.62
N ILE A 76 -5.33 -10.88 22.73
CA ILE A 76 -3.93 -11.12 23.05
C ILE A 76 -3.11 -9.88 22.74
N THR A 77 -2.40 -9.36 23.73
CA THR A 77 -1.51 -8.22 23.56
C THR A 77 -0.10 -8.69 23.28
N HIS A 78 0.46 -8.22 22.18
CA HIS A 78 1.85 -8.42 21.76
C HIS A 78 2.66 -7.16 21.98
N THR A 79 3.97 -7.32 22.19
CA THR A 79 4.90 -6.21 22.38
C THR A 79 6.19 -6.47 21.60
N SER A 80 6.77 -5.44 21.02
CA SER A 80 8.10 -5.48 20.42
C SER A 80 8.88 -4.23 20.84
N SER A 81 10.11 -4.40 21.29
CA SER A 81 10.99 -3.29 21.70
C SER A 81 11.74 -2.66 20.52
N ASP A 82 11.98 -3.41 19.44
CA ASP A 82 12.87 -3.05 18.33
C ASP A 82 12.20 -2.89 16.98
N LYS A 83 10.98 -3.43 16.82
CA LYS A 83 10.23 -3.43 15.56
C LYS A 83 8.80 -2.93 15.77
N PRO A 84 8.63 -1.64 16.03
CA PRO A 84 7.28 -1.08 16.18
C PRO A 84 6.48 -1.18 14.90
N TYR A 85 5.16 -1.22 15.05
CA TYR A 85 4.25 -0.93 13.94
C TYR A 85 4.20 0.59 13.74
N CYS A 86 4.33 1.02 12.50
CA CYS A 86 4.44 2.43 12.13
C CYS A 86 3.37 2.80 11.12
N VAL A 87 3.06 4.08 11.06
CA VAL A 87 2.21 4.66 10.03
C VAL A 87 2.83 5.93 9.46
N ILE A 88 2.65 6.11 8.15
CA ILE A 88 2.97 7.34 7.40
C ILE A 88 1.73 7.72 6.60
N SER A 89 1.33 9.00 6.60
CA SER A 89 0.31 9.50 5.67
C SER A 89 0.87 9.66 4.26
N PHE A 90 -0.01 9.52 3.27
CA PHE A 90 0.35 9.80 1.87
C PHE A 90 0.93 11.21 1.72
N LYS A 91 0.37 12.20 2.41
CA LYS A 91 0.84 13.60 2.40
C LYS A 91 2.31 13.72 2.84
N LYS A 92 2.68 13.12 3.97
CA LYS A 92 4.08 13.12 4.44
C LYS A 92 5.02 12.39 3.47
N TRP A 93 4.59 11.21 3.00
CA TRP A 93 5.36 10.45 2.02
C TRP A 93 5.57 11.22 0.73
N LYS A 94 4.51 11.85 0.19
CA LYS A 94 4.57 12.69 -1.00
C LYS A 94 5.57 13.84 -0.82
N ASN A 95 5.42 14.63 0.25
CA ASN A 95 6.29 15.78 0.51
C ASN A 95 7.76 15.37 0.61
N TYR A 96 8.05 14.30 1.35
CA TYR A 96 9.39 13.74 1.44
C TYR A 96 9.94 13.29 0.08
N CYS A 97 9.13 12.65 -0.74
CA CYS A 97 9.55 12.15 -2.04
C CYS A 97 9.68 13.24 -3.11
N LEU A 98 9.00 14.36 -2.96
CA LEU A 98 9.11 15.51 -3.86
C LEU A 98 10.24 16.48 -3.48
N ASP A 99 10.74 16.41 -2.25
CA ASP A 99 11.93 17.15 -1.81
C ASP A 99 13.19 16.52 -2.41
N THR A 100 13.55 16.95 -3.63
CA THR A 100 14.62 16.36 -4.46
C THR A 100 15.37 17.43 -5.24
N LYS A 101 16.57 17.08 -5.73
CA LYS A 101 17.40 17.95 -6.59
C LYS A 101 17.06 17.81 -8.08
N ASN A 102 16.34 16.75 -8.46
CA ASN A 102 15.96 16.54 -9.85
C ASN A 102 14.87 17.52 -10.30
N LYS A 103 14.67 17.57 -11.60
CA LYS A 103 13.57 18.34 -12.22
C LYS A 103 12.43 17.39 -12.57
N LEU A 104 11.48 17.23 -11.64
CA LEU A 104 10.28 16.43 -11.86
C LEU A 104 9.18 17.27 -12.47
N GLU A 105 8.76 16.92 -13.68
CA GLU A 105 7.57 17.49 -14.33
C GLU A 105 6.38 16.54 -14.13
N ILE A 106 5.33 16.99 -13.46
CA ILE A 106 4.12 16.19 -13.19
C ILE A 106 3.04 16.57 -14.19
N LYS A 107 2.49 15.58 -14.88
CA LYS A 107 1.36 15.71 -15.81
C LYS A 107 0.15 15.00 -15.22
N ASN A 108 -0.93 15.75 -14.99
CA ASN A 108 -2.22 15.17 -14.62
C ASN A 108 -2.90 14.59 -15.87
N LYS A 109 -2.36 13.47 -16.36
CA LYS A 109 -2.79 12.81 -17.61
C LYS A 109 -2.72 11.30 -17.47
N LYS A 110 -3.71 10.63 -18.05
CA LYS A 110 -3.74 9.16 -18.14
C LYS A 110 -2.88 8.67 -19.31
N VAL A 111 -1.84 7.90 -19.02
CA VAL A 111 -1.08 7.18 -20.04
C VAL A 111 -1.89 5.99 -20.53
N ILE A 112 -2.17 5.93 -21.84
CA ILE A 112 -2.89 4.80 -22.46
C ILE A 112 -1.92 3.72 -22.96
N GLN A 113 -0.81 4.12 -23.57
CA GLN A 113 0.17 3.19 -24.13
C GLN A 113 1.56 3.81 -24.22
N TYR A 114 2.57 2.97 -24.42
CA TYR A 114 3.92 3.38 -24.78
C TYR A 114 4.56 2.37 -25.72
N PHE A 115 5.45 2.84 -26.57
CA PHE A 115 6.15 2.05 -27.59
C PHE A 115 7.64 2.20 -27.43
N SER A 116 8.37 1.10 -27.67
CA SER A 116 9.83 1.12 -27.70
C SER A 116 10.28 1.64 -29.05
N GLU A 117 11.09 2.68 -29.02
CA GLU A 117 11.85 3.19 -30.13
C GLU A 117 13.32 2.78 -29.98
N LYS A 118 14.20 3.19 -30.92
CA LYS A 118 15.59 2.75 -30.91
C LYS A 118 16.34 3.04 -29.60
N ASN A 119 16.20 4.26 -29.03
CA ASN A 119 16.90 4.71 -27.82
C ASN A 119 16.00 5.31 -26.75
N TYR A 120 14.69 5.33 -26.95
CA TYR A 120 13.71 5.92 -26.04
C TYR A 120 12.36 5.23 -26.18
N PHE A 121 11.43 5.62 -25.34
CA PHE A 121 10.02 5.21 -25.43
C PHE A 121 9.18 6.43 -25.81
N LYS A 122 8.27 6.23 -26.76
CA LYS A 122 7.19 7.14 -27.07
C LYS A 122 6.00 6.80 -26.16
N ILE A 123 5.50 7.76 -25.41
CA ILE A 123 4.41 7.63 -24.43
C ILE A 123 3.23 8.43 -24.94
N ILE A 124 2.05 7.80 -25.00
CA ILE A 124 0.82 8.44 -25.48
C ILE A 124 -0.17 8.55 -24.33
N THR A 125 -0.69 9.74 -24.10
CA THR A 125 -1.72 10.03 -23.11
C THR A 125 -3.12 10.04 -23.71
N ALA A 126 -4.16 9.99 -22.88
CA ALA A 126 -5.56 9.88 -23.33
C ALA A 126 -6.05 11.07 -24.18
N ASP A 127 -5.40 12.22 -24.06
CA ASP A 127 -5.61 13.42 -24.88
C ASP A 127 -4.72 13.47 -26.13
N ASN A 128 -4.16 12.32 -26.54
CA ASN A 128 -3.28 12.13 -27.71
C ASN A 128 -1.97 12.93 -27.69
N ASN A 129 -1.56 13.45 -26.53
CA ASN A 129 -0.23 14.06 -26.43
C ASN A 129 0.86 13.00 -26.38
N GLU A 130 2.02 13.35 -26.93
CA GLU A 130 3.20 12.49 -27.04
C GLU A 130 4.31 13.01 -26.12
N TYR A 131 4.94 12.08 -25.41
CA TYR A 131 6.12 12.33 -24.57
C TYR A 131 7.16 11.27 -24.81
N TYR A 132 8.43 11.58 -24.49
CA TYR A 132 9.54 10.70 -24.79
C TYR A 132 10.44 10.54 -23.57
N ALA A 133 10.86 9.30 -23.26
CA ALA A 133 11.73 9.01 -22.12
C ALA A 133 12.65 7.82 -22.40
N GLU A 134 13.85 7.82 -21.81
CA GLU A 134 14.81 6.71 -21.94
C GLU A 134 14.37 5.46 -21.15
N LYS A 135 13.61 5.64 -20.06
CA LYS A 135 13.17 4.56 -19.17
C LYS A 135 11.71 4.75 -18.77
N ILE A 136 11.02 3.64 -18.55
CA ILE A 136 9.63 3.62 -18.06
C ILE A 136 9.58 2.92 -16.70
N TYR A 137 8.99 3.57 -15.69
CA TYR A 137 8.59 2.96 -14.42
C TYR A 137 7.06 2.93 -14.34
N ASP A 138 6.47 1.75 -14.52
CA ASP A 138 5.02 1.57 -14.58
C ASP A 138 4.49 0.99 -13.26
N SER A 139 3.74 1.81 -12.50
CA SER A 139 3.09 1.43 -11.24
C SER A 139 1.58 1.28 -11.35
N ARG A 140 1.01 1.37 -12.55
CA ARG A 140 -0.44 1.22 -12.76
C ARG A 140 -0.95 -0.09 -12.17
N SER A 141 -2.17 -0.07 -11.67
CA SER A 141 -2.81 -1.28 -11.13
C SER A 141 -2.82 -2.41 -12.15
N THR A 142 -2.62 -3.62 -11.68
CA THR A 142 -2.84 -4.83 -12.48
C THR A 142 -4.33 -5.11 -12.55
N LYS A 143 -4.80 -5.70 -13.66
CA LYS A 143 -6.16 -6.21 -13.73
C LYS A 143 -6.36 -7.26 -12.63
N GLU A 144 -7.46 -7.16 -11.93
CA GLU A 144 -7.90 -8.19 -10.98
C GLU A 144 -7.97 -9.54 -11.70
N LYS A 145 -7.48 -10.56 -11.04
CA LYS A 145 -7.66 -11.93 -11.50
C LYS A 145 -8.94 -12.47 -10.90
N LYS A 146 -9.92 -12.70 -11.72
CA LYS A 146 -11.21 -13.30 -11.31
C LYS A 146 -10.97 -14.60 -10.51
N GLY A 147 -11.59 -14.69 -9.32
CA GLY A 147 -11.52 -15.85 -8.44
C GLY A 147 -10.25 -15.95 -7.57
N GLU A 148 -9.31 -15.00 -7.65
CA GLU A 148 -8.19 -14.91 -6.73
C GLU A 148 -8.59 -14.17 -5.45
N LEU A 149 -7.90 -14.51 -4.35
CA LEU A 149 -8.12 -13.85 -3.06
C LEU A 149 -7.56 -12.42 -3.09
N ILE A 150 -8.30 -11.49 -2.55
CA ILE A 150 -7.91 -10.09 -2.37
C ILE A 150 -8.18 -9.67 -0.92
N GLN A 151 -7.33 -8.82 -0.39
CA GLN A 151 -7.61 -8.03 0.79
C GLN A 151 -8.23 -6.71 0.32
N HIS A 152 -9.38 -6.38 0.86
CA HIS A 152 -10.02 -5.10 0.58
C HIS A 152 -10.60 -4.52 1.86
N PHE A 153 -10.62 -3.20 1.92
CA PHE A 153 -10.97 -2.50 3.14
C PHE A 153 -11.60 -1.14 2.87
N PHE A 154 -12.30 -0.67 3.89
CA PHE A 154 -12.77 0.70 4.03
C PHE A 154 -12.52 1.15 5.46
N GLY A 155 -11.97 2.35 5.62
CA GLY A 155 -11.65 2.95 6.91
C GLY A 155 -12.25 4.34 7.06
N ILE A 156 -12.52 4.73 8.29
CA ILE A 156 -13.02 6.05 8.68
C ILE A 156 -12.09 6.63 9.74
N ASN A 157 -11.59 7.82 9.50
CA ASN A 157 -10.91 8.62 10.52
C ASN A 157 -11.97 9.31 11.38
N ILE A 158 -12.01 8.99 12.67
CA ILE A 158 -13.02 9.49 13.60
C ILE A 158 -12.42 10.30 14.73
N THR A 159 -13.18 11.29 15.19
CA THR A 159 -12.99 11.95 16.48
C THR A 159 -14.09 11.49 17.44
N VAL A 160 -13.73 11.15 18.66
CA VAL A 160 -14.61 10.63 19.72
C VAL A 160 -14.40 11.42 21.01
N ALA A 161 -15.15 11.12 22.06
CA ALA A 161 -14.93 11.72 23.38
C ALA A 161 -13.50 11.41 23.90
N ASP A 162 -12.98 12.28 24.75
CA ASP A 162 -11.66 12.13 25.33
C ASP A 162 -11.54 10.82 26.15
N ASN A 163 -10.31 10.30 26.20
CA ASN A 163 -9.95 9.07 26.91
C ASN A 163 -10.64 7.78 26.39
N THR A 164 -11.13 7.79 25.17
CA THR A 164 -11.75 6.62 24.54
C THR A 164 -10.71 5.60 24.07
N PHE A 165 -9.62 6.07 23.48
CA PHE A 165 -8.57 5.19 22.93
C PHE A 165 -7.32 5.17 23.79
N ASN A 166 -6.68 4.00 23.86
CA ASN A 166 -5.29 3.91 24.33
C ASN A 166 -4.33 4.20 23.16
N GLU A 167 -3.79 5.40 23.12
CA GLU A 167 -2.93 5.84 22.01
C GLU A 167 -1.59 5.08 21.89
N ASN A 168 -1.21 4.31 22.92
CA ASN A 168 0.04 3.53 22.94
C ASN A 168 -0.15 2.07 22.50
N LYS A 169 -1.37 1.67 22.15
CA LYS A 169 -1.71 0.29 21.79
C LYS A 169 -2.70 0.27 20.63
N LEU A 170 -2.27 -0.24 19.47
CA LEU A 170 -3.16 -0.41 18.31
C LEU A 170 -3.91 -1.75 18.38
N THR A 171 -5.05 -1.83 17.69
CA THR A 171 -5.72 -3.08 17.37
C THR A 171 -5.34 -3.51 15.97
N LEU A 172 -4.47 -4.52 15.86
CA LEU A 172 -4.00 -5.01 14.55
C LEU A 172 -5.08 -5.84 13.84
N MET A 173 -5.75 -6.73 14.59
CA MET A 173 -6.85 -7.54 14.07
C MET A 173 -7.83 -7.85 15.21
N HIS A 174 -9.02 -7.31 15.13
CA HIS A 174 -10.15 -7.76 15.97
C HIS A 174 -11.10 -8.53 15.07
N PHE A 175 -11.01 -9.86 15.11
CA PHE A 175 -11.81 -10.74 14.26
C PHE A 175 -13.28 -10.68 14.62
N THR A 176 -14.13 -10.66 13.60
CA THR A 176 -15.60 -10.72 13.75
C THR A 176 -16.13 -12.10 13.38
N GLU A 177 -17.42 -12.34 13.67
CA GLU A 177 -18.08 -13.62 13.38
C GLU A 177 -18.87 -13.55 12.05
N GLU A 178 -18.19 -13.22 10.94
CA GLU A 178 -18.79 -13.26 9.60
C GLU A 178 -18.70 -14.67 9.02
N LYS A 179 -19.83 -15.19 8.48
CA LYS A 179 -19.87 -16.52 7.84
C LYS A 179 -19.02 -16.52 6.57
N ASN A 180 -18.20 -17.54 6.40
CA ASN A 180 -17.38 -17.79 5.21
C ASN A 180 -16.39 -16.66 4.87
N LEU A 181 -16.12 -15.75 5.80
CA LEU A 181 -15.21 -14.62 5.60
C LEU A 181 -14.15 -14.53 6.70
N LEU A 182 -12.94 -14.19 6.31
CA LEU A 182 -11.96 -13.68 7.23
C LEU A 182 -12.11 -12.15 7.25
N HIS A 183 -12.82 -11.66 8.26
CA HIS A 183 -13.09 -10.25 8.49
C HIS A 183 -12.58 -9.82 9.85
N PHE A 184 -11.98 -8.63 9.91
CA PHE A 184 -11.51 -8.03 11.14
C PHE A 184 -11.60 -6.50 11.11
N ILE A 185 -11.70 -5.92 12.30
CA ILE A 185 -11.56 -4.48 12.52
C ILE A 185 -10.10 -4.19 12.89
N TYR A 186 -9.55 -3.17 12.24
CA TYR A 186 -8.23 -2.63 12.48
C TYR A 186 -8.35 -1.20 13.00
N ILE A 187 -7.58 -0.84 14.06
CA ILE A 187 -7.69 0.48 14.67
C ILE A 187 -6.30 1.05 14.91
N LEU A 188 -6.06 2.25 14.39
CA LEU A 188 -4.87 3.06 14.63
C LEU A 188 -5.25 4.27 15.49
N PRO A 189 -5.03 4.22 16.80
CA PRO A 189 -5.31 5.34 17.69
C PRO A 189 -4.18 6.38 17.59
N PHE A 190 -4.45 7.50 16.96
CA PHE A 190 -3.49 8.62 16.83
C PHE A 190 -3.37 9.42 18.13
N SER A 191 -4.46 9.51 18.89
CA SER A 191 -4.52 10.14 20.21
C SER A 191 -5.60 9.46 21.06
N HIS A 192 -5.85 9.98 22.25
CA HIS A 192 -6.92 9.49 23.14
C HIS A 192 -8.33 9.61 22.53
N ASN A 193 -8.52 10.52 21.56
CA ASN A 193 -9.82 10.83 20.96
C ASN A 193 -9.84 10.78 19.44
N LYS A 194 -8.74 10.37 18.78
CA LYS A 194 -8.67 10.27 17.31
C LYS A 194 -8.13 8.91 16.89
N ALA A 195 -8.83 8.26 15.98
CA ALA A 195 -8.38 6.99 15.41
C ALA A 195 -8.85 6.80 13.97
N LEU A 196 -8.06 6.04 13.19
CA LEU A 196 -8.56 5.35 12.01
C LEU A 196 -9.19 4.04 12.46
N VAL A 197 -10.43 3.78 12.06
CA VAL A 197 -11.12 2.51 12.27
C VAL A 197 -11.43 1.92 10.90
N GLU A 198 -10.93 0.73 10.63
CA GLU A 198 -10.99 0.09 9.33
C GLU A 198 -11.66 -1.29 9.42
N SER A 199 -12.57 -1.56 8.50
CA SER A 199 -13.16 -2.87 8.25
C SER A 199 -12.42 -3.53 7.10
N THR A 200 -11.72 -4.65 7.35
CA THR A 200 -10.87 -5.36 6.40
C THR A 200 -11.35 -6.78 6.19
N VAL A 201 -11.39 -7.20 4.93
CA VAL A 201 -11.87 -8.53 4.51
C VAL A 201 -10.87 -9.19 3.56
N PHE A 202 -10.72 -10.51 3.71
CA PHE A 202 -10.09 -11.38 2.73
C PHE A 202 -11.18 -12.17 2.00
N SER A 203 -11.41 -11.85 0.73
CA SER A 203 -12.41 -12.54 -0.08
C SER A 203 -12.05 -12.53 -1.57
N LYS A 204 -12.89 -13.18 -2.40
CA LYS A 204 -12.75 -13.18 -3.86
C LYS A 204 -13.55 -12.07 -4.53
N GLU A 205 -14.42 -11.40 -3.78
CA GLU A 205 -15.34 -10.37 -4.26
C GLU A 205 -15.28 -9.14 -3.37
N ILE A 206 -15.41 -7.98 -3.98
CA ILE A 206 -15.45 -6.68 -3.29
C ILE A 206 -16.89 -6.39 -2.88
N PHE A 207 -17.07 -5.92 -1.65
CA PHE A 207 -18.38 -5.54 -1.13
C PHE A 207 -18.69 -4.06 -1.39
N LYS A 208 -19.96 -3.68 -1.19
CA LYS A 208 -20.38 -2.27 -1.22
C LYS A 208 -19.80 -1.53 -0.02
N ILE A 209 -19.48 -0.26 -0.17
CA ILE A 209 -18.94 0.58 0.93
C ILE A 209 -19.87 0.57 2.15
N SER A 210 -21.20 0.53 1.94
CA SER A 210 -22.18 0.46 3.04
C SER A 210 -21.98 -0.75 3.94
N TRP A 211 -21.56 -1.90 3.40
CA TRP A 211 -21.30 -3.10 4.18
C TRP A 211 -20.12 -2.90 5.16
N TYR A 212 -18.98 -2.34 4.70
CA TYR A 212 -17.84 -2.09 5.59
C TYR A 212 -18.17 -1.05 6.64
N ARG A 213 -18.90 0.00 6.26
CA ARG A 213 -19.35 1.04 7.19
C ARG A 213 -20.24 0.44 8.27
N GLU A 214 -21.20 -0.43 7.92
CA GLU A 214 -22.02 -1.15 8.88
C GLU A 214 -21.15 -1.91 9.90
N LYS A 215 -20.14 -2.67 9.43
CA LYS A 215 -19.24 -3.43 10.33
C LYS A 215 -18.43 -2.53 11.25
N ILE A 216 -18.01 -1.35 10.79
CA ILE A 216 -17.36 -0.35 11.65
C ILE A 216 -18.34 0.14 12.72
N MET A 217 -19.57 0.51 12.34
CA MET A 217 -20.57 1.02 13.28
C MET A 217 -21.01 -0.04 14.29
N ASP A 218 -21.18 -1.28 13.87
CA ASP A 218 -21.48 -2.42 14.75
C ASP A 218 -20.38 -2.58 15.81
N TYR A 219 -19.11 -2.52 15.40
CA TYR A 219 -17.98 -2.61 16.32
C TYR A 219 -17.94 -1.44 17.30
N LEU A 220 -18.09 -0.21 16.83
CA LEU A 220 -18.09 0.98 17.67
C LEU A 220 -19.23 0.92 18.69
N SER A 221 -20.42 0.51 18.26
CA SER A 221 -21.60 0.30 19.12
C SER A 221 -21.33 -0.77 20.19
N LEU A 222 -20.75 -1.91 19.79
CA LEU A 222 -20.38 -3.00 20.72
C LEU A 222 -19.40 -2.50 21.80
N LYS A 223 -18.45 -1.64 21.42
CA LYS A 223 -17.48 -1.04 22.35
C LYS A 223 -18.01 0.21 23.06
N LYS A 224 -19.27 0.60 22.83
CA LYS A 224 -19.91 1.81 23.38
C LYS A 224 -19.14 3.10 23.05
N ILE A 225 -18.57 3.16 21.85
CA ILE A 225 -17.84 4.32 21.34
C ILE A 225 -18.79 5.16 20.49
N SER A 226 -19.03 6.41 20.90
CA SER A 226 -19.83 7.37 20.14
C SER A 226 -18.93 8.27 19.32
N THR A 227 -19.14 8.28 18.00
CA THR A 227 -18.41 9.15 17.09
C THR A 227 -18.97 10.58 17.18
N LEU A 228 -18.09 11.56 17.42
CA LEU A 228 -18.42 12.97 17.39
C LEU A 228 -18.29 13.55 15.97
N GLU A 229 -17.27 13.09 15.22
CA GLU A 229 -16.98 13.56 13.88
C GLU A 229 -16.32 12.45 13.03
N GLU A 230 -16.73 12.37 11.76
CA GLU A 230 -16.03 11.60 10.72
C GLU A 230 -15.18 12.57 9.89
N CYS A 231 -13.85 12.53 10.04
CA CYS A 231 -12.95 13.50 9.42
C CYS A 231 -12.64 13.18 7.95
N SER A 232 -12.35 11.92 7.67
CA SER A 232 -12.04 11.45 6.30
C SER A 232 -12.25 9.94 6.18
N THR A 233 -12.20 9.44 4.95
CA THR A 233 -12.32 8.00 4.69
C THR A 233 -11.21 7.52 3.78
N GLU A 234 -10.83 6.24 3.92
CA GLU A 234 -9.91 5.58 3.01
C GLU A 234 -10.43 4.23 2.57
N LYS A 235 -9.94 3.74 1.43
CA LYS A 235 -10.27 2.41 0.90
C LYS A 235 -9.12 1.87 0.09
N GLY A 236 -9.04 0.55 -0.01
CA GLY A 236 -8.03 -0.09 -0.84
C GLY A 236 -8.38 -1.53 -1.20
N ILE A 237 -7.71 -2.00 -2.25
CA ILE A 237 -7.77 -3.37 -2.73
C ILE A 237 -6.33 -3.82 -2.94
N ILE A 238 -5.95 -4.90 -2.27
CA ILE A 238 -4.60 -5.43 -2.30
C ILE A 238 -4.66 -6.88 -2.76
N PRO A 239 -3.96 -7.27 -3.84
CA PRO A 239 -3.96 -8.64 -4.32
C PRO A 239 -3.28 -9.58 -3.31
N MET A 240 -3.93 -10.67 -2.96
CA MET A 240 -3.39 -11.75 -2.15
C MET A 240 -2.96 -12.94 -3.03
N PHE A 241 -2.26 -12.64 -4.13
CA PHE A 241 -1.71 -13.61 -5.05
C PHE A 241 -0.38 -13.14 -5.62
N PHE A 242 0.44 -14.07 -6.07
CA PHE A 242 1.71 -13.74 -6.69
C PHE A 242 1.48 -13.13 -8.08
N VAL A 243 1.85 -11.88 -8.24
CA VAL A 243 1.91 -11.25 -9.57
C VAL A 243 3.09 -11.86 -10.33
N LYS A 244 2.80 -12.54 -11.44
CA LYS A 244 3.85 -13.08 -12.31
C LYS A 244 4.57 -11.92 -12.98
N GLN A 245 5.81 -11.69 -12.60
CA GLN A 245 6.67 -10.76 -13.32
C GLN A 245 7.05 -11.40 -14.65
N LYS A 246 6.55 -10.85 -15.74
CA LYS A 246 7.02 -11.20 -17.08
C LYS A 246 8.25 -10.35 -17.38
N ARG A 247 9.28 -10.98 -17.98
CA ARG A 247 10.39 -10.24 -18.56
C ARG A 247 9.82 -9.25 -19.59
N GLN A 248 10.16 -7.99 -19.43
CA GLN A 248 9.68 -6.95 -20.33
C GLN A 248 10.29 -7.10 -21.73
N SER A 249 9.63 -6.53 -22.72
CA SER A 249 10.12 -6.51 -24.10
C SER A 249 11.38 -5.66 -24.27
N SER A 250 11.67 -4.79 -23.30
CA SER A 250 12.86 -3.94 -23.28
C SER A 250 13.46 -3.89 -21.86
N PRO A 251 14.80 -3.84 -21.72
CA PRO A 251 15.48 -3.77 -20.43
C PRO A 251 15.27 -2.43 -19.68
N ASN A 252 14.68 -1.44 -20.32
CA ASN A 252 14.41 -0.12 -19.73
C ASN A 252 12.94 0.08 -19.32
N ILE A 253 12.15 -0.99 -19.27
CA ILE A 253 10.79 -0.98 -18.74
C ILE A 253 10.77 -1.70 -17.39
N PHE A 254 10.36 -0.98 -16.35
CA PHE A 254 10.31 -1.48 -14.99
C PHE A 254 8.86 -1.50 -14.50
N ASN A 255 8.28 -2.68 -14.30
CA ASN A 255 7.05 -2.78 -13.53
C ASN A 255 7.39 -2.64 -12.04
N ILE A 256 6.79 -1.66 -11.38
CA ILE A 256 7.05 -1.35 -9.98
C ILE A 256 5.77 -1.46 -9.14
N GLY A 257 5.95 -1.46 -7.84
CA GLY A 257 4.85 -1.55 -6.91
C GLY A 257 4.13 -2.91 -6.96
N ILE A 258 2.85 -2.90 -6.76
CA ILE A 258 2.00 -4.10 -6.84
C ILE A 258 2.12 -4.76 -8.22
N ARG A 259 2.13 -3.95 -9.29
CA ARG A 259 2.38 -4.42 -10.65
C ARG A 259 3.71 -5.16 -10.80
N GLY A 260 4.74 -4.72 -10.08
CA GLY A 260 6.06 -5.37 -10.01
C GLY A 260 6.15 -6.49 -8.96
N GLY A 261 5.03 -6.95 -8.40
CA GLY A 261 4.99 -8.06 -7.45
C GLY A 261 5.58 -7.74 -6.07
N ALA A 262 5.58 -6.47 -5.66
CA ALA A 262 6.17 -6.05 -4.40
C ALA A 262 5.27 -6.31 -3.18
N CYS A 263 3.96 -6.52 -3.35
CA CYS A 263 3.07 -6.83 -2.25
C CYS A 263 3.38 -8.20 -1.63
N LYS A 264 3.28 -8.32 -0.29
CA LYS A 264 3.34 -9.61 0.42
C LYS A 264 1.97 -10.30 0.33
N PRO A 265 1.87 -11.41 -0.41
CA PRO A 265 0.55 -11.96 -0.76
C PRO A 265 -0.23 -12.53 0.42
N SER A 266 0.45 -12.98 1.49
CA SER A 266 -0.21 -13.61 2.65
C SER A 266 -0.85 -12.61 3.61
N THR A 267 -0.36 -11.37 3.63
CA THR A 267 -0.76 -10.36 4.63
C THR A 267 -1.23 -9.05 4.04
N GLY A 268 -1.12 -8.89 2.72
CA GLY A 268 -1.45 -7.62 2.06
C GLY A 268 -0.48 -6.47 2.35
N TYR A 269 0.56 -6.68 3.16
CA TYR A 269 1.54 -5.61 3.40
C TYR A 269 2.22 -5.22 2.09
N ALA A 270 2.00 -3.99 1.67
CA ALA A 270 2.50 -3.48 0.41
C ALA A 270 3.59 -2.41 0.62
N PHE A 271 3.31 -1.37 1.42
CA PHE A 271 4.13 -0.15 1.47
C PHE A 271 5.63 -0.42 1.67
N SER A 272 6.03 -1.13 2.72
CA SER A 272 7.44 -1.42 2.99
C SER A 272 8.11 -2.25 1.88
N PHE A 273 7.36 -3.16 1.25
CA PHE A 273 7.87 -3.97 0.14
C PHE A 273 7.99 -3.18 -1.18
N LEU A 274 7.12 -2.19 -1.41
CA LEU A 274 7.25 -1.24 -2.51
C LEU A 274 8.57 -0.48 -2.40
N ILE A 275 8.88 0.02 -1.21
CA ILE A 275 10.13 0.74 -0.93
C ILE A 275 11.34 -0.18 -1.10
N LYS A 276 11.28 -1.40 -0.52
CA LYS A 276 12.34 -2.42 -0.70
C LYS A 276 12.61 -2.71 -2.17
N GLN A 277 11.56 -2.80 -3.00
CA GLN A 277 11.71 -3.02 -4.44
C GLN A 277 12.54 -1.92 -5.10
N ILE A 278 12.23 -0.66 -4.83
CA ILE A 278 12.94 0.48 -5.43
C ILE A 278 14.39 0.55 -4.93
N GLN A 279 14.64 0.28 -3.64
CA GLN A 279 16.00 0.20 -3.11
C GLN A 279 16.82 -0.93 -3.77
N LEU A 280 16.19 -2.08 -4.04
CA LEU A 280 16.84 -3.19 -4.76
C LEU A 280 17.10 -2.84 -6.23
N LEU A 281 16.18 -2.15 -6.90
CA LEU A 281 16.37 -1.65 -8.27
C LEU A 281 17.55 -0.67 -8.34
N LYS A 282 17.74 0.21 -7.33
CA LYS A 282 18.90 1.12 -7.25
C LYS A 282 20.23 0.35 -7.24
N LYS A 283 20.25 -0.81 -6.57
CA LYS A 283 21.46 -1.65 -6.43
C LYS A 283 21.65 -2.64 -7.59
N SER A 284 20.61 -2.93 -8.35
CA SER A 284 20.62 -3.95 -9.40
C SER A 284 20.75 -3.32 -10.77
N LYS A 285 21.40 -4.07 -11.70
CA LYS A 285 21.38 -3.74 -13.13
C LYS A 285 20.21 -4.40 -13.88
N LYS A 286 19.33 -5.13 -13.14
CA LYS A 286 18.21 -5.88 -13.73
C LYS A 286 16.96 -5.01 -13.79
N ASP A 287 16.10 -5.28 -14.74
CA ASP A 287 14.80 -4.66 -14.95
C ASP A 287 13.72 -5.18 -13.98
N TYR A 288 14.03 -6.19 -13.19
CA TYR A 288 13.18 -6.72 -12.14
C TYR A 288 13.98 -7.19 -10.92
N VAL A 289 13.34 -7.17 -9.75
CA VAL A 289 13.93 -7.64 -8.48
C VAL A 289 12.88 -8.39 -7.66
N ASN A 290 13.31 -9.44 -6.97
CA ASN A 290 12.47 -10.14 -6.01
C ASN A 290 12.55 -9.47 -4.64
N THR A 291 11.42 -9.06 -4.09
CA THR A 291 11.33 -8.48 -2.75
C THR A 291 11.21 -9.53 -1.64
N HIS A 292 10.80 -10.75 -2.00
CA HIS A 292 10.54 -11.85 -1.08
C HIS A 292 11.57 -12.96 -1.25
N LYS A 293 12.06 -13.52 -0.13
CA LYS A 293 12.93 -14.68 -0.13
C LYS A 293 12.19 -15.94 -0.58
N PHE A 294 12.91 -16.95 -1.05
CA PHE A 294 12.31 -18.19 -1.55
C PHE A 294 11.42 -18.89 -0.49
N LEU A 295 11.91 -18.99 0.75
CA LEU A 295 11.16 -19.60 1.85
C LEU A 295 9.89 -18.80 2.19
N GLU A 296 9.99 -17.47 2.28
CA GLU A 296 8.84 -16.58 2.48
C GLU A 296 7.75 -16.83 1.42
N ARG A 297 8.14 -16.94 0.16
CA ARG A 297 7.22 -17.23 -0.95
C ARG A 297 6.54 -18.58 -0.82
N LYS A 298 7.26 -19.62 -0.33
CA LYS A 298 6.66 -20.95 -0.06
C LYS A 298 5.63 -20.85 1.06
N MET A 299 5.97 -20.20 2.16
CA MET A 299 5.05 -20.00 3.29
C MET A 299 3.81 -19.19 2.87
N ASP A 300 4.00 -18.09 2.17
CA ASP A 300 2.89 -17.29 1.63
C ASP A 300 1.96 -18.15 0.75
N LYS A 301 2.52 -19.01 -0.10
CA LYS A 301 1.72 -19.89 -0.97
C LYS A 301 0.89 -20.90 -0.17
N ILE A 302 1.46 -21.49 0.87
CA ILE A 302 0.75 -22.42 1.77
C ILE A 302 -0.41 -21.71 2.44
N PHE A 303 -0.15 -20.53 3.03
CA PHE A 303 -1.16 -19.74 3.72
C PHE A 303 -2.31 -19.30 2.80
N ILE A 304 -1.98 -18.79 1.61
CA ILE A 304 -3.00 -18.38 0.64
C ILE A 304 -3.86 -19.57 0.20
N ASN A 305 -3.24 -20.73 -0.06
CA ASN A 305 -3.99 -21.93 -0.44
C ASN A 305 -4.90 -22.41 0.70
N PHE A 306 -4.44 -22.32 1.95
CA PHE A 306 -5.26 -22.61 3.12
C PHE A 306 -6.48 -21.68 3.18
N LEU A 307 -6.27 -20.34 3.08
CA LEU A 307 -7.35 -19.37 3.11
C LEU A 307 -8.35 -19.53 1.96
N LYS A 308 -7.90 -19.89 0.76
CA LYS A 308 -8.79 -20.12 -0.39
C LYS A 308 -9.79 -21.26 -0.17
N ASN A 309 -9.39 -22.26 0.61
CA ASN A 309 -10.18 -23.47 0.84
C ASN A 309 -10.93 -23.42 2.19
N ASN A 310 -10.47 -22.62 3.15
CA ASN A 310 -10.94 -22.60 4.54
C ASN A 310 -10.97 -21.17 5.08
N ASN A 311 -11.70 -20.28 4.42
CA ASN A 311 -11.66 -18.86 4.78
C ASN A 311 -12.11 -18.58 6.23
N GLU A 312 -13.10 -19.33 6.74
CA GLU A 312 -13.56 -19.23 8.14
C GLU A 312 -12.49 -19.67 9.16
N SER A 313 -11.73 -20.68 8.83
CA SER A 313 -10.67 -21.21 9.71
C SER A 313 -9.40 -20.35 9.71
N GLY A 314 -9.36 -19.30 8.89
CA GLY A 314 -8.23 -18.36 8.84
C GLY A 314 -7.93 -17.72 10.19
N LYS A 315 -8.95 -17.51 11.03
CA LYS A 315 -8.82 -16.99 12.41
C LYS A 315 -7.94 -17.88 13.29
N SER A 316 -8.08 -19.18 13.17
CA SER A 316 -7.33 -20.15 13.99
C SER A 316 -5.89 -20.33 13.52
N PHE A 317 -5.54 -19.80 12.34
CA PHE A 317 -4.20 -19.89 11.77
C PHE A 317 -3.34 -18.65 12.06
N ILE A 318 -3.96 -17.52 12.34
CA ILE A 318 -3.32 -16.23 12.67
C ILE A 318 -3.20 -16.07 14.17
#